data_09ec7f4daab47fd6d431aa7fff93c3c4
#
_entry.id   09ec7f4daab47fd6d431aa7fff93c3c4
#
_cell.length_a   1.000
_cell.length_b   1.000
_cell.length_c   1.000
_cell.angle_alpha   90.00
_cell.angle_beta   90.00
_cell.angle_gamma   90.00
#
_symmetry.space_group_name_H-M   'P 1'
#
loop_
_entity.id
_entity.type
_entity.pdbx_description
1 polymer ?
#
loop_
_entity_poly.entity_id
_entity_poly.type
_entity_poly.pdbx_seq_one_letter_code
_entity_poly.pdbx_strand_id
1 'polypeptide(L)'
;MGTPVLTTVYVSTTGNDANDGLSSTTPLRTLTAAWQKVPRGTLASTGYRILLAPGTYPEASLPNYMDGRRGTRTFPILITAETAGTVTLAGDLNVFDVHYLYLVNLMIAPQPAGDALHCEQCQYLLVRDSVLSGGNRVAQETIKINQSQHVYVEGNDISGAWDNAIDYVGVQYGHVVGNKIHNAGDWCQYAKGGSAYLRIEGNTYTNCGTGGFTAGQGTGFQFMTSPWLHYEAYDIRFINNLVHNVEGAAIGAQGAFNVLFAHNTFYRIGSRSHVFEAVAGLRSCDGQPGDTGRERCQQYLNAGGWGTTVVDNGSNAVRIPNRNVLVFNNIFYNPASAPSRWQQFQIFGALSNPASSNVPLDARSDAGLIMRGNVIWNGPSSHPLGIEDGSACPASHATCNPTLLVAQNSINALEPQLVNAATGDFRALSGGNVDRLTVHPIPNFARNELPSAPSVPAGGVDNTVSTNYLGESRNVTNRVGAY
;
A
#
# COMPACT_ATOMS: atom_id res chain seq x y z
N MET A 1 19.35 8.25 10.76
CA MET A 1 19.03 9.69 10.85
C MET A 1 20.22 10.37 11.53
N GLY A 2 20.57 11.61 11.11
CA GLY A 2 21.56 12.40 11.84
C GLY A 2 21.02 12.86 13.20
N THR A 3 21.79 13.68 13.92
CA THR A 3 21.35 14.33 15.16
C THR A 3 20.83 15.74 14.83
N PRO A 4 19.54 15.91 14.47
CA PRO A 4 19.02 17.22 14.12
C PRO A 4 18.97 18.14 15.35
N VAL A 5 19.18 19.43 15.12
CA VAL A 5 18.95 20.45 16.15
C VAL A 5 17.45 20.74 16.22
N LEU A 6 16.84 20.50 17.38
CA LEU A 6 15.40 20.62 17.57
C LEU A 6 15.08 21.58 18.71
N THR A 7 14.16 22.51 18.46
CA THR A 7 13.46 23.25 19.52
C THR A 7 12.31 22.37 20.04
N THR A 8 12.31 22.08 21.35
CA THR A 8 11.22 21.29 21.95
C THR A 8 10.08 22.20 22.37
N VAL A 9 8.87 21.85 21.96
CA VAL A 9 7.62 22.46 22.40
C VAL A 9 6.86 21.44 23.25
N TYR A 10 6.67 21.74 24.52
CA TYR A 10 6.02 20.86 25.49
C TYR A 10 4.51 21.08 25.47
N VAL A 11 3.75 20.00 25.47
CA VAL A 11 2.28 20.02 25.46
C VAL A 11 1.76 19.07 26.54
N SER A 12 0.81 19.52 27.34
CA SER A 12 0.14 18.71 28.37
C SER A 12 -1.35 19.05 28.43
N THR A 13 -2.22 18.09 28.62
CA THR A 13 -3.67 18.31 28.78
C THR A 13 -4.01 19.24 29.96
N THR A 14 -3.10 19.39 30.91
CA THR A 14 -3.20 20.32 32.06
C THR A 14 -2.44 21.63 31.84
N GLY A 15 -1.88 21.84 30.65
CA GLY A 15 -1.12 23.05 30.30
C GLY A 15 -2.02 24.28 30.05
N ASN A 16 -1.40 25.35 29.56
CA ASN A 16 -2.08 26.58 29.20
C ASN A 16 -1.50 27.15 27.90
N ASP A 17 -2.35 27.43 26.92
CA ASP A 17 -1.91 27.96 25.61
C ASP A 17 -1.39 29.41 25.68
N ALA A 18 -1.53 30.09 26.80
CA ALA A 18 -0.88 31.36 27.08
C ALA A 18 0.62 31.22 27.44
N ASN A 19 1.09 30.00 27.71
CA ASN A 19 2.50 29.73 28.00
C ASN A 19 3.36 29.81 26.73
N ASP A 20 4.67 29.85 26.91
CA ASP A 20 5.61 29.77 25.78
C ASP A 20 5.80 28.35 25.24
N GLY A 21 5.56 27.32 26.05
CA GLY A 21 5.72 25.91 25.71
C GLY A 21 7.17 25.45 25.65
N LEU A 22 8.12 26.25 26.12
CA LEU A 22 9.56 25.95 25.99
C LEU A 22 10.14 25.11 27.14
N SER A 23 9.36 24.85 28.19
CA SER A 23 9.72 23.95 29.27
C SER A 23 8.58 23.03 29.68
N SER A 24 8.93 21.91 30.32
CA SER A 24 7.95 20.97 30.90
C SER A 24 7.13 21.55 32.04
N THR A 25 7.58 22.67 32.66
CA THR A 25 6.86 23.35 33.72
C THR A 25 5.90 24.43 33.20
N THR A 26 6.03 24.84 31.94
CA THR A 26 5.16 25.82 31.27
C THR A 26 4.61 25.25 29.94
N PRO A 27 3.99 24.02 29.93
CA PRO A 27 3.54 23.41 28.72
C PRO A 27 2.33 24.15 28.11
N LEU A 28 2.20 24.08 26.81
CA LEU A 28 0.95 24.40 26.11
C LEU A 28 -0.13 23.37 26.43
N ARG A 29 -1.40 23.70 26.22
CA ARG A 29 -2.50 22.77 26.46
C ARG A 29 -2.90 22.01 25.20
N THR A 30 -2.78 22.60 24.02
CA THR A 30 -3.31 22.06 22.77
C THR A 30 -2.21 21.80 21.74
N LEU A 31 -2.40 20.76 20.92
CA LEU A 31 -1.55 20.54 19.76
C LEU A 31 -1.68 21.70 18.75
N THR A 32 -2.85 22.35 18.68
CA THR A 32 -3.08 23.55 17.87
C THR A 32 -2.12 24.66 18.22
N ALA A 33 -2.00 25.00 19.50
CA ALA A 33 -1.07 26.05 19.96
C ALA A 33 0.39 25.67 19.71
N ALA A 34 0.74 24.39 19.92
CA ALA A 34 2.09 23.89 19.64
C ALA A 34 2.41 23.92 18.13
N TRP A 35 1.48 23.55 17.27
CA TRP A 35 1.64 23.62 15.82
C TRP A 35 1.87 25.07 15.34
N GLN A 36 1.22 26.03 15.97
CA GLN A 36 1.43 27.47 15.70
C GLN A 36 2.84 27.98 16.05
N LYS A 37 3.58 27.33 16.95
CA LYS A 37 4.98 27.65 17.23
C LYS A 37 5.92 27.25 16.10
N VAL A 38 5.53 26.33 15.24
CA VAL A 38 6.32 25.95 14.06
C VAL A 38 6.10 27.01 12.97
N PRO A 39 7.15 27.69 12.50
CA PRO A 39 7.01 28.72 11.46
C PRO A 39 6.45 28.17 10.15
N ARG A 40 5.64 28.98 9.45
CA ARG A 40 5.21 28.66 8.07
C ARG A 40 6.40 28.75 7.11
N GLY A 41 6.32 28.00 6.01
CA GLY A 41 7.38 27.94 4.99
C GLY A 41 8.49 26.96 5.36
N THR A 42 9.65 27.13 4.76
CA THR A 42 10.80 26.22 4.93
C THR A 42 11.60 26.58 6.19
N LEU A 43 11.82 25.58 7.04
CA LEU A 43 12.61 25.74 8.26
C LEU A 43 14.10 25.92 7.92
N ALA A 44 14.72 27.00 8.39
CA ALA A 44 16.07 27.41 8.00
C ALA A 44 17.12 27.28 9.11
N SER A 45 16.72 27.25 10.40
CA SER A 45 17.67 27.34 11.52
C SER A 45 17.51 26.25 12.58
N THR A 46 16.30 25.71 12.77
CA THR A 46 16.02 24.65 13.72
C THR A 46 14.83 23.82 13.26
N GLY A 47 14.82 22.53 13.60
CA GLY A 47 13.63 21.69 13.55
C GLY A 47 12.81 21.84 14.82
N TYR A 48 11.67 21.15 14.87
CA TYR A 48 10.77 21.22 16.02
C TYR A 48 10.43 19.82 16.52
N ARG A 49 10.43 19.66 17.85
CA ARG A 49 9.89 18.48 18.51
C ARG A 49 8.70 18.92 19.37
N ILE A 50 7.48 18.58 18.95
CA ILE A 50 6.28 18.72 19.78
C ILE A 50 6.20 17.46 20.64
N LEU A 51 6.46 17.63 21.94
CA LEU A 51 6.51 16.56 22.93
C LEU A 51 5.24 16.58 23.76
N LEU A 52 4.43 15.52 23.59
CA LEU A 52 3.12 15.39 24.22
C LEU A 52 3.25 14.60 25.53
N ALA A 53 2.87 15.20 26.65
CA ALA A 53 2.74 14.50 27.92
C ALA A 53 1.60 13.48 27.88
N PRO A 54 1.62 12.42 28.72
CA PRO A 54 0.56 11.42 28.80
C PRO A 54 -0.83 12.04 28.93
N GLY A 55 -1.80 11.54 28.14
CA GLY A 55 -3.18 12.00 28.17
C GLY A 55 -3.93 11.84 26.85
N THR A 56 -5.22 12.14 26.89
CA THR A 56 -6.09 12.19 25.72
C THR A 56 -6.29 13.64 25.29
N TYR A 57 -5.89 13.93 24.07
CA TYR A 57 -6.05 15.23 23.42
C TYR A 57 -7.30 15.18 22.53
N PRO A 58 -8.40 15.82 22.94
CA PRO A 58 -9.67 15.79 22.19
C PRO A 58 -9.55 16.53 20.87
N GLU A 59 -10.46 16.26 19.93
CA GLU A 59 -10.51 16.88 18.60
C GLU A 59 -10.35 18.41 18.65
N ALA A 60 -11.06 19.07 19.59
CA ALA A 60 -10.97 20.52 19.77
C ALA A 60 -9.57 21.05 20.16
N SER A 61 -8.66 20.17 20.58
CA SER A 61 -7.26 20.51 20.88
C SER A 61 -6.32 20.26 19.69
N LEU A 62 -6.82 19.66 18.60
CA LEU A 62 -6.06 19.37 17.41
C LEU A 62 -6.23 20.49 16.37
N PRO A 63 -5.24 20.79 15.53
CA PRO A 63 -5.44 21.74 14.43
C PRO A 63 -6.40 21.14 13.39
N ASN A 64 -7.36 21.92 12.90
CA ASN A 64 -8.23 21.51 11.80
C ASN A 64 -7.41 21.08 10.56
N TYR A 65 -6.31 21.80 10.31
CA TYR A 65 -5.36 21.52 9.27
C TYR A 65 -3.93 21.80 9.74
N MET A 66 -3.07 20.87 9.50
CA MET A 66 -1.62 21.03 9.64
C MET A 66 -1.05 21.33 8.25
N ASP A 67 -0.79 22.63 7.97
CA ASP A 67 -0.47 23.05 6.61
C ASP A 67 0.78 23.92 6.51
N GLY A 68 1.42 23.90 5.33
CA GLY A 68 2.39 24.90 4.90
C GLY A 68 3.64 25.04 5.78
N ARG A 69 4.04 23.99 6.52
CA ARG A 69 5.29 23.90 7.27
C ARG A 69 6.20 22.92 6.61
N ARG A 70 7.33 23.38 6.13
CA ARG A 70 8.27 22.56 5.38
C ARG A 70 9.56 22.41 6.16
N GLY A 71 9.63 21.30 6.90
CA GLY A 71 10.89 20.84 7.49
C GLY A 71 11.92 20.50 6.40
N THR A 72 13.13 20.21 6.84
CA THR A 72 14.22 19.74 5.99
C THR A 72 14.85 18.52 6.63
N ARG A 73 15.76 17.84 5.92
CA ARG A 73 16.52 16.72 6.48
C ARG A 73 17.26 17.12 7.78
N THR A 74 17.76 18.36 7.84
CA THR A 74 18.48 18.88 9.00
C THR A 74 17.53 19.41 10.09
N PHE A 75 16.41 19.97 9.69
CA PHE A 75 15.43 20.62 10.55
C PHE A 75 14.03 20.01 10.38
N PRO A 76 13.80 18.77 10.80
CA PRO A 76 12.51 18.09 10.70
C PRO A 76 11.51 18.62 11.72
N ILE A 77 10.24 18.20 11.53
CA ILE A 77 9.17 18.38 12.50
C ILE A 77 8.81 17.00 13.06
N LEU A 78 8.91 16.84 14.35
CA LEU A 78 8.60 15.60 15.06
C LEU A 78 7.45 15.84 16.04
N ILE A 79 6.38 15.06 15.94
CA ILE A 79 5.31 15.00 16.94
C ILE A 79 5.40 13.63 17.60
N THR A 80 5.61 13.61 18.92
CA THR A 80 5.84 12.34 19.64
C THR A 80 5.30 12.39 21.05
N ALA A 81 4.89 11.22 21.56
CA ALA A 81 4.63 11.07 22.99
C ALA A 81 5.91 11.14 23.82
N GLU A 82 5.83 11.70 25.01
CA GLU A 82 6.89 11.66 26.00
C GLU A 82 7.16 10.21 26.47
N THR A 83 6.08 9.44 26.62
CA THR A 83 6.14 8.00 26.89
C THR A 83 5.29 7.26 25.88
N ALA A 84 5.85 6.27 25.21
CA ALA A 84 5.14 5.48 24.21
C ALA A 84 3.86 4.84 24.77
N GLY A 85 2.78 4.85 23.96
CA GLY A 85 1.49 4.23 24.33
C GLY A 85 0.66 5.01 25.35
N THR A 86 1.05 6.26 25.71
CA THR A 86 0.33 7.04 26.72
C THR A 86 -0.39 8.28 26.19
N VAL A 87 -0.24 8.57 24.89
CA VAL A 87 -0.83 9.74 24.24
C VAL A 87 -1.87 9.30 23.23
N THR A 88 -3.10 9.77 23.40
CA THR A 88 -4.18 9.59 22.43
C THR A 88 -4.55 10.94 21.81
N LEU A 89 -4.50 11.01 20.48
CA LEU A 89 -5.08 12.08 19.70
C LEU A 89 -6.49 11.65 19.28
N ALA A 90 -7.51 12.18 19.94
CA ALA A 90 -8.90 11.79 19.73
C ALA A 90 -9.58 12.70 18.69
N GLY A 91 -9.09 12.67 17.48
CA GLY A 91 -9.57 13.42 16.33
C GLY A 91 -8.75 13.13 15.08
N ASP A 92 -9.18 13.67 13.95
CA ASP A 92 -8.54 13.53 12.66
C ASP A 92 -7.25 14.35 12.58
N LEU A 93 -6.22 13.80 11.97
CA LEU A 93 -5.04 14.55 11.56
C LEU A 93 -5.10 14.84 10.06
N ASN A 94 -5.47 16.07 9.71
CA ASN A 94 -5.50 16.54 8.33
C ASN A 94 -4.23 17.35 8.04
N VAL A 95 -3.43 16.87 7.08
CA VAL A 95 -2.10 17.42 6.76
C VAL A 95 -2.05 17.81 5.29
N PHE A 96 -1.59 19.01 4.99
CA PHE A 96 -1.48 19.50 3.62
C PHE A 96 -0.16 20.27 3.40
N ASP A 97 0.61 19.88 2.37
CA ASP A 97 1.88 20.54 2.00
C ASP A 97 2.83 20.69 3.20
N VAL A 98 3.04 19.58 3.93
CA VAL A 98 4.00 19.51 5.04
C VAL A 98 5.16 18.60 4.64
N HIS A 99 6.39 19.04 4.93
CA HIS A 99 7.60 18.30 4.60
C HIS A 99 8.35 17.88 5.87
N TYR A 100 8.97 16.69 5.81
CA TYR A 100 9.77 16.11 6.92
C TYR A 100 8.98 16.08 8.23
N LEU A 101 7.74 15.63 8.17
CA LEU A 101 6.89 15.41 9.34
C LEU A 101 7.02 13.96 9.82
N TYR A 102 7.32 13.81 11.11
CA TYR A 102 7.47 12.50 11.75
C TYR A 102 6.45 12.38 12.88
N LEU A 103 5.55 11.41 12.78
CA LEU A 103 4.54 11.04 13.78
C LEU A 103 5.02 9.74 14.45
N VAL A 104 5.36 9.79 15.73
CA VAL A 104 6.02 8.66 16.39
C VAL A 104 5.42 8.40 17.76
N ASN A 105 5.18 7.12 18.09
CA ASN A 105 4.65 6.67 19.39
C ASN A 105 3.29 7.28 19.77
N LEU A 106 2.39 7.44 18.82
CA LEU A 106 1.08 8.06 19.04
C LEU A 106 -0.04 7.03 18.94
N MET A 107 -1.16 7.26 19.63
CA MET A 107 -2.44 6.64 19.34
C MET A 107 -3.32 7.68 18.68
N ILE A 108 -3.79 7.41 17.45
CA ILE A 108 -4.66 8.31 16.69
C ILE A 108 -5.97 7.58 16.46
N ALA A 109 -7.05 8.12 17.05
CA ALA A 109 -8.37 7.48 17.06
C ALA A 109 -9.46 8.57 16.95
N PRO A 110 -9.90 8.92 15.73
CA PRO A 110 -10.89 9.97 15.51
C PRO A 110 -12.24 9.66 16.18
N GLN A 111 -12.84 10.67 16.77
CA GLN A 111 -14.15 10.62 17.43
C GLN A 111 -14.95 11.93 17.21
N PRO A 112 -16.07 11.94 16.52
CA PRO A 112 -16.63 10.87 15.71
C PRO A 112 -15.81 10.65 14.44
N ALA A 113 -15.93 9.49 13.90
CA ALA A 113 -15.15 8.90 12.85
C ALA A 113 -14.79 9.78 11.63
N GLY A 114 -13.54 9.74 11.26
CA GLY A 114 -12.92 10.24 10.03
C GLY A 114 -11.76 9.36 9.63
N ASP A 115 -10.91 9.81 8.70
CA ASP A 115 -9.60 9.22 8.49
C ASP A 115 -8.73 9.53 9.72
N ALA A 116 -8.02 8.55 10.28
CA ALA A 116 -7.14 8.86 11.40
C ALA A 116 -5.98 9.77 10.97
N LEU A 117 -5.48 9.55 9.76
CA LEU A 117 -4.48 10.41 9.13
C LEU A 117 -4.82 10.62 7.65
N HIS A 118 -5.06 11.85 7.27
CA HIS A 118 -5.16 12.27 5.87
C HIS A 118 -4.01 13.22 5.52
N CYS A 119 -3.20 12.89 4.51
CA CYS A 119 -2.05 13.71 4.09
C CYS A 119 -2.08 13.93 2.59
N GLU A 120 -2.09 15.19 2.18
CA GLU A 120 -2.02 15.59 0.77
C GLU A 120 -0.77 16.42 0.48
N GLN A 121 -0.12 16.14 -0.64
CA GLN A 121 1.09 16.86 -1.09
C GLN A 121 2.23 16.87 -0.05
N CYS A 122 2.28 15.85 0.79
CA CYS A 122 3.31 15.70 1.80
C CYS A 122 4.62 15.19 1.18
N GLN A 123 5.76 15.59 1.78
CA GLN A 123 7.06 15.07 1.41
C GLN A 123 7.84 14.63 2.65
N TYR A 124 8.44 13.43 2.58
CA TYR A 124 9.18 12.87 3.71
C TYR A 124 8.32 12.73 4.98
N LEU A 125 7.15 12.10 4.81
CA LEU A 125 6.28 11.74 5.94
C LEU A 125 6.75 10.42 6.55
N LEU A 126 6.89 10.36 7.87
CA LEU A 126 7.11 9.14 8.62
C LEU A 126 6.00 8.94 9.65
N VAL A 127 5.39 7.76 9.66
CA VAL A 127 4.50 7.29 10.75
C VAL A 127 5.13 6.02 11.33
N ARG A 128 5.50 6.06 12.62
CA ARG A 128 6.24 4.95 13.23
C ARG A 128 5.77 4.63 14.65
N ASP A 129 5.79 3.32 14.98
CA ASP A 129 5.52 2.80 16.31
C ASP A 129 4.24 3.35 16.93
N SER A 130 3.21 3.50 16.11
CA SER A 130 1.95 4.16 16.44
C SER A 130 0.76 3.23 16.26
N VAL A 131 -0.34 3.54 16.94
CA VAL A 131 -1.63 2.86 16.75
C VAL A 131 -2.56 3.84 16.04
N LEU A 132 -3.08 3.45 14.87
CA LEU A 132 -4.04 4.24 14.13
C LEU A 132 -5.33 3.44 13.98
N SER A 133 -6.40 3.95 14.56
CA SER A 133 -7.72 3.32 14.52
C SER A 133 -8.69 4.20 13.77
N GLY A 134 -9.14 3.78 12.58
CA GLY A 134 -10.20 4.45 11.84
C GLY A 134 -11.54 4.36 12.58
N GLY A 135 -12.43 5.27 12.28
CA GLY A 135 -13.73 5.32 12.93
C GLY A 135 -14.79 4.39 12.33
N ASN A 136 -14.47 3.56 11.35
CA ASN A 136 -15.41 2.70 10.64
C ASN A 136 -16.63 3.45 10.07
N ARG A 137 -16.42 4.69 9.65
CA ARG A 137 -17.44 5.54 9.02
C ARG A 137 -17.43 5.34 7.50
N VAL A 138 -18.62 5.35 6.91
CA VAL A 138 -18.82 5.20 5.46
C VAL A 138 -17.87 6.09 4.66
N ALA A 139 -17.17 5.51 3.70
CA ALA A 139 -16.21 6.14 2.80
C ALA A 139 -14.99 6.80 3.51
N GLN A 140 -14.59 6.29 4.67
CA GLN A 140 -13.39 6.72 5.38
C GLN A 140 -12.37 5.60 5.49
N GLU A 141 -11.12 5.97 5.36
CA GLU A 141 -9.94 5.11 5.53
C GLU A 141 -9.36 5.23 6.95
N THR A 142 -8.33 4.46 7.26
CA THR A 142 -7.53 4.73 8.47
C THR A 142 -6.37 5.67 8.13
N ILE A 143 -5.60 5.36 7.09
CA ILE A 143 -4.55 6.24 6.55
C ILE A 143 -4.88 6.52 5.09
N LYS A 144 -5.02 7.78 4.75
CA LYS A 144 -5.21 8.29 3.39
C LYS A 144 -4.08 9.21 2.99
N ILE A 145 -3.30 8.83 1.99
CA ILE A 145 -2.18 9.65 1.51
C ILE A 145 -2.34 9.91 0.02
N ASN A 146 -2.45 11.19 -0.34
CA ASN A 146 -2.66 11.65 -1.71
C ASN A 146 -1.46 12.45 -2.22
N GLN A 147 -1.04 12.20 -3.48
CA GLN A 147 -0.10 13.04 -4.25
C GLN A 147 1.17 13.41 -3.46
N SER A 148 1.71 12.46 -2.72
CA SER A 148 2.80 12.65 -1.76
C SER A 148 4.05 11.86 -2.15
N GLN A 149 5.21 12.25 -1.64
CA GLN A 149 6.47 11.60 -1.95
C GLN A 149 7.28 11.29 -0.69
N HIS A 150 8.03 10.18 -0.76
CA HIS A 150 8.88 9.73 0.36
C HIS A 150 8.07 9.48 1.63
N VAL A 151 7.10 8.56 1.51
CA VAL A 151 6.20 8.19 2.62
C VAL A 151 6.69 6.89 3.26
N TYR A 152 6.84 6.89 4.57
CA TYR A 152 7.37 5.78 5.36
C TYR A 152 6.40 5.43 6.48
N VAL A 153 5.90 4.20 6.48
CA VAL A 153 4.96 3.67 7.49
C VAL A 153 5.58 2.43 8.12
N GLU A 154 5.99 2.52 9.39
CA GLU A 154 6.87 1.53 10.01
C GLU A 154 6.39 1.10 11.39
N GLY A 155 6.22 -0.21 11.62
CA GLY A 155 5.97 -0.77 12.94
C GLY A 155 4.65 -0.36 13.60
N ASN A 156 3.64 0.02 12.82
CA ASN A 156 2.37 0.49 13.33
C ASN A 156 1.32 -0.64 13.45
N ASP A 157 0.29 -0.38 14.26
CA ASP A 157 -0.96 -1.13 14.29
C ASP A 157 -2.06 -0.25 13.64
N ILE A 158 -2.58 -0.66 12.48
CA ILE A 158 -3.46 0.16 11.62
C ILE A 158 -4.76 -0.61 11.37
N SER A 159 -5.89 -0.06 11.80
CA SER A 159 -7.16 -0.80 11.74
C SER A 159 -8.40 0.07 11.73
N GLY A 160 -9.57 -0.54 11.51
CA GLY A 160 -10.86 0.05 11.77
C GLY A 160 -11.42 0.92 10.64
N ALA A 161 -10.94 0.77 9.40
CA ALA A 161 -11.51 1.47 8.25
C ALA A 161 -12.82 0.85 7.80
N TRP A 162 -13.76 1.69 7.38
CA TRP A 162 -14.93 1.24 6.61
C TRP A 162 -14.50 0.86 5.19
N ASP A 163 -13.61 1.64 4.60
CA ASP A 163 -13.01 1.41 3.28
C ASP A 163 -11.63 0.75 3.46
N ASN A 164 -10.53 1.38 3.11
CA ASN A 164 -9.21 0.76 3.16
C ASN A 164 -8.42 1.16 4.43
N ALA A 165 -7.65 0.24 4.98
CA ALA A 165 -6.80 0.60 6.12
C ALA A 165 -5.65 1.53 5.69
N ILE A 166 -5.10 1.33 4.47
CA ILE A 166 -4.14 2.26 3.86
C ILE A 166 -4.54 2.54 2.41
N ASP A 167 -4.87 3.79 2.12
CA ASP A 167 -5.16 4.32 0.80
C ASP A 167 -4.00 5.19 0.30
N TYR A 168 -3.33 4.75 -0.78
CA TYR A 168 -2.30 5.52 -1.46
C TYR A 168 -2.76 5.91 -2.86
N VAL A 169 -2.93 7.21 -3.11
CA VAL A 169 -3.25 7.77 -4.43
C VAL A 169 -2.14 8.70 -4.89
N GLY A 170 -1.36 8.29 -5.88
CA GLY A 170 -0.26 9.11 -6.39
C GLY A 170 0.89 9.27 -5.39
N VAL A 171 1.24 8.21 -4.67
CA VAL A 171 2.35 8.19 -3.71
C VAL A 171 3.59 7.61 -4.34
N GLN A 172 4.68 8.37 -4.39
CA GLN A 172 5.93 7.91 -4.97
C GLN A 172 7.04 7.91 -3.92
N TYR A 173 7.90 6.89 -4.04
CA TYR A 173 9.05 6.66 -3.18
C TYR A 173 8.68 6.46 -1.70
N GLY A 174 8.96 5.31 -1.19
CA GLY A 174 8.73 5.03 0.22
C GLY A 174 8.61 3.54 0.53
N HIS A 175 8.17 3.27 1.75
CA HIS A 175 7.93 1.91 2.17
C HIS A 175 6.84 1.79 3.24
N VAL A 176 6.27 0.59 3.31
CA VAL A 176 5.36 0.14 4.37
C VAL A 176 5.97 -1.13 4.95
N VAL A 177 6.52 -1.06 6.17
CA VAL A 177 7.36 -2.14 6.72
C VAL A 177 6.98 -2.49 8.15
N GLY A 178 6.80 -3.78 8.42
CA GLY A 178 6.63 -4.31 9.76
C GLY A 178 5.32 -3.91 10.46
N ASN A 179 4.29 -3.54 9.73
CA ASN A 179 3.02 -3.11 10.30
C ASN A 179 2.05 -4.29 10.47
N LYS A 180 1.11 -4.13 11.40
CA LYS A 180 -0.13 -4.91 11.46
C LYS A 180 -1.24 -4.07 10.83
N ILE A 181 -1.87 -4.57 9.78
CA ILE A 181 -2.89 -3.87 9.00
C ILE A 181 -4.14 -4.75 8.97
N HIS A 182 -5.24 -4.29 9.55
CA HIS A 182 -6.36 -5.18 9.74
C HIS A 182 -7.72 -4.48 9.90
N ASN A 183 -8.79 -5.28 9.77
CA ASN A 183 -10.17 -4.85 9.99
C ASN A 183 -10.55 -3.65 9.09
N ALA A 184 -10.42 -3.83 7.77
CA ALA A 184 -10.91 -2.90 6.76
C ALA A 184 -12.07 -3.52 5.99
N GLY A 185 -13.03 -2.70 5.59
CA GLY A 185 -14.20 -3.17 4.84
C GLY A 185 -13.88 -3.47 3.36
N ASP A 186 -12.90 -2.78 2.79
CA ASP A 186 -12.42 -3.01 1.42
C ASP A 186 -11.01 -3.66 1.43
N TRP A 187 -10.02 -3.14 0.72
CA TRP A 187 -8.66 -3.67 0.76
C TRP A 187 -7.96 -3.32 2.08
N CYS A 188 -7.13 -4.22 2.60
CA CYS A 188 -6.24 -3.81 3.69
C CYS A 188 -5.34 -2.65 3.25
N GLN A 189 -4.83 -2.72 2.02
CA GLN A 189 -4.01 -1.66 1.42
C GLN A 189 -4.14 -1.66 -0.10
N TYR A 190 -4.16 -0.50 -0.71
CA TYR A 190 -3.86 -0.35 -2.12
C TYR A 190 -2.88 0.80 -2.40
N ALA A 191 -2.29 0.77 -3.61
CA ALA A 191 -1.46 1.84 -4.14
C ALA A 191 -1.85 2.09 -5.60
N LYS A 192 -2.50 3.23 -5.88
CA LYS A 192 -3.07 3.56 -7.20
C LYS A 192 -2.72 5.00 -7.61
N GLY A 193 -3.29 5.46 -8.73
CA GLY A 193 -3.15 6.84 -9.19
C GLY A 193 -1.73 7.23 -9.59
N GLY A 194 -0.95 6.30 -10.13
CA GLY A 194 0.45 6.54 -10.44
C GLY A 194 1.39 6.39 -9.23
N SER A 195 0.97 5.64 -8.20
CA SER A 195 1.87 5.30 -7.09
C SER A 195 3.06 4.49 -7.58
N ALA A 196 4.28 4.83 -7.12
CA ALA A 196 5.49 4.30 -7.72
C ALA A 196 6.64 4.11 -6.72
N TYR A 197 7.50 3.10 -6.98
CA TYR A 197 8.73 2.85 -6.22
C TYR A 197 8.48 2.59 -4.73
N LEU A 198 7.50 1.74 -4.45
CA LEU A 198 7.14 1.36 -3.08
C LEU A 198 7.69 -0.01 -2.73
N ARG A 199 8.26 -0.14 -1.54
CA ARG A 199 8.62 -1.40 -0.90
C ARG A 199 7.64 -1.67 0.23
N ILE A 200 6.93 -2.78 0.13
CA ILE A 200 5.92 -3.21 1.10
C ILE A 200 6.38 -4.56 1.64
N GLU A 201 6.88 -4.59 2.88
CA GLU A 201 7.64 -5.73 3.37
C GLU A 201 7.39 -6.04 4.84
N GLY A 202 7.32 -7.34 5.15
CA GLY A 202 7.26 -7.82 6.53
C GLY A 202 6.01 -7.38 7.29
N ASN A 203 4.92 -7.06 6.58
CA ASN A 203 3.66 -6.69 7.22
C ASN A 203 2.77 -7.91 7.43
N THR A 204 1.85 -7.80 8.38
CA THR A 204 0.74 -8.74 8.56
C THR A 204 -0.56 -8.07 8.20
N TYR A 205 -1.31 -8.67 7.27
CA TYR A 205 -2.62 -8.23 6.80
C TYR A 205 -3.69 -9.24 7.23
N THR A 206 -4.79 -8.78 7.83
CA THR A 206 -5.86 -9.70 8.25
C THR A 206 -7.23 -9.04 8.32
N ASN A 207 -8.28 -9.83 8.10
CA ASN A 207 -9.68 -9.42 8.25
C ASN A 207 -10.04 -8.20 7.40
N CYS A 208 -9.74 -8.24 6.09
CA CYS A 208 -10.17 -7.22 5.14
C CYS A 208 -11.13 -7.81 4.12
N GLY A 209 -12.11 -7.00 3.71
CA GLY A 209 -13.26 -7.47 2.95
C GLY A 209 -12.95 -7.76 1.48
N THR A 210 -12.31 -6.86 0.75
CA THR A 210 -12.06 -7.04 -0.68
C THR A 210 -10.73 -7.73 -0.97
N GLY A 211 -9.73 -7.55 -0.10
CA GLY A 211 -8.46 -8.25 -0.26
C GLY A 211 -7.33 -7.75 0.63
N GLY A 212 -6.16 -8.37 0.47
CA GLY A 212 -4.96 -7.98 1.22
C GLY A 212 -4.31 -6.73 0.66
N PHE A 213 -3.66 -6.85 -0.50
CA PHE A 213 -3.00 -5.73 -1.17
C PHE A 213 -3.29 -5.73 -2.67
N THR A 214 -3.54 -4.55 -3.26
CA THR A 214 -3.55 -4.39 -4.71
C THR A 214 -2.64 -3.27 -5.22
N ALA A 215 -1.88 -3.57 -6.27
CA ALA A 215 -1.14 -2.58 -7.05
C ALA A 215 -2.05 -2.05 -8.17
N GLY A 216 -2.49 -0.80 -8.03
CA GLY A 216 -3.49 -0.20 -8.88
C GLY A 216 -4.92 -0.50 -8.44
N GLN A 217 -5.88 0.16 -9.07
CA GLN A 217 -7.33 -0.03 -8.97
C GLN A 217 -8.02 0.87 -10.02
N GLY A 218 -8.87 1.79 -9.59
CA GLY A 218 -9.45 2.86 -10.40
C GLY A 218 -9.13 4.22 -9.79
N THR A 219 -8.77 5.18 -10.64
CA THR A 219 -8.42 6.54 -10.17
C THR A 219 -9.02 7.59 -11.10
N GLY A 220 -9.58 8.66 -10.53
CA GLY A 220 -9.88 9.87 -11.26
C GLY A 220 -8.59 10.51 -11.78
N PHE A 221 -8.53 10.78 -13.09
CA PHE A 221 -7.29 11.21 -13.75
C PHE A 221 -6.70 12.48 -13.13
N GLN A 222 -7.53 13.37 -12.63
CA GLN A 222 -7.10 14.61 -11.97
C GLN A 222 -6.32 14.40 -10.67
N PHE A 223 -6.41 13.20 -10.05
CA PHE A 223 -5.70 12.88 -8.80
C PHE A 223 -4.32 12.26 -9.03
N MET A 224 -3.96 11.98 -10.29
CA MET A 224 -2.63 11.49 -10.60
C MET A 224 -1.57 12.58 -10.47
N THR A 225 -0.32 12.20 -10.51
CA THR A 225 0.83 13.12 -10.42
C THR A 225 1.78 12.88 -11.58
N SER A 226 2.07 13.91 -12.38
CA SER A 226 3.07 13.85 -13.44
C SER A 226 4.47 13.50 -12.86
N PRO A 227 5.29 12.67 -13.52
CA PRO A 227 5.07 12.06 -14.84
C PRO A 227 4.38 10.68 -14.83
N TRP A 228 3.88 10.21 -13.70
CA TRP A 228 3.26 8.87 -13.54
C TRP A 228 1.79 8.90 -14.01
N LEU A 229 1.57 9.14 -15.31
CA LEU A 229 0.25 9.38 -15.90
C LEU A 229 -0.28 8.22 -16.76
N HIS A 230 0.40 7.06 -16.80
CA HIS A 230 0.02 5.95 -17.68
C HIS A 230 -0.61 4.80 -16.88
N TYR A 231 0.14 4.11 -16.05
CA TYR A 231 -0.34 3.01 -15.23
C TYR A 231 -0.85 3.49 -13.87
N GLU A 232 -1.66 2.66 -13.22
CA GLU A 232 -2.14 2.93 -11.86
C GLU A 232 -1.04 2.75 -10.80
N ALA A 233 -0.10 1.85 -11.03
CA ALA A 233 1.01 1.57 -10.14
C ALA A 233 2.29 1.22 -10.92
N TYR A 234 3.46 1.56 -10.37
CA TYR A 234 4.76 1.32 -11.00
C TYR A 234 5.81 0.83 -10.01
N ASP A 235 6.60 -0.17 -10.43
CA ASP A 235 7.79 -0.60 -9.66
C ASP A 235 7.49 -0.88 -8.18
N ILE A 236 6.45 -1.64 -7.91
CA ILE A 236 6.03 -2.01 -6.55
C ILE A 236 6.57 -3.39 -6.17
N ARG A 237 7.11 -3.51 -4.98
CA ARG A 237 7.57 -4.76 -4.39
C ARG A 237 6.77 -5.07 -3.14
N PHE A 238 5.96 -6.11 -3.21
CA PHE A 238 5.22 -6.67 -2.09
C PHE A 238 5.87 -8.01 -1.71
N ILE A 239 6.71 -7.98 -0.67
CA ILE A 239 7.60 -9.10 -0.36
C ILE A 239 7.60 -9.44 1.13
N ASN A 240 7.79 -10.71 1.45
CA ASN A 240 7.86 -11.20 2.84
C ASN A 240 6.65 -10.82 3.72
N ASN A 241 5.47 -10.66 3.15
CA ASN A 241 4.28 -10.31 3.93
C ASN A 241 3.47 -11.57 4.31
N LEU A 242 2.72 -11.46 5.39
CA LEU A 242 1.71 -12.43 5.81
C LEU A 242 0.34 -11.84 5.52
N VAL A 243 -0.51 -12.55 4.78
CA VAL A 243 -1.89 -12.15 4.53
C VAL A 243 -2.80 -13.31 4.90
N HIS A 244 -3.70 -13.11 5.84
CA HIS A 244 -4.56 -14.20 6.26
C HIS A 244 -5.96 -13.74 6.66
N ASN A 245 -6.94 -14.63 6.48
CA ASN A 245 -8.34 -14.38 6.79
C ASN A 245 -8.88 -13.13 6.08
N VAL A 246 -8.56 -12.96 4.80
CA VAL A 246 -9.15 -11.91 3.96
C VAL A 246 -10.21 -12.53 3.05
N GLU A 247 -11.32 -11.81 2.87
CA GLU A 247 -12.46 -12.34 2.11
C GLU A 247 -12.23 -12.30 0.60
N GLY A 248 -11.52 -11.30 0.10
CA GLY A 248 -11.12 -11.21 -1.30
C GLY A 248 -9.76 -11.83 -1.59
N ALA A 249 -9.14 -11.45 -2.71
CA ALA A 249 -7.83 -11.95 -3.10
C ALA A 249 -6.72 -11.52 -2.13
N ALA A 250 -5.72 -12.40 -1.93
CA ALA A 250 -4.57 -12.01 -1.11
C ALA A 250 -3.82 -10.83 -1.72
N ILE A 251 -3.64 -10.87 -3.04
CA ILE A 251 -2.92 -9.86 -3.81
C ILE A 251 -3.60 -9.63 -5.16
N GLY A 252 -3.53 -8.38 -5.63
CA GLY A 252 -4.07 -7.95 -6.91
C GLY A 252 -3.11 -7.06 -7.69
N ALA A 253 -3.23 -7.08 -9.02
CA ALA A 253 -2.61 -6.12 -9.93
C ALA A 253 -3.70 -5.57 -10.86
N GLN A 254 -3.93 -4.27 -10.82
CA GLN A 254 -5.04 -3.61 -11.51
C GLN A 254 -4.56 -2.35 -12.25
N GLY A 255 -4.11 -2.53 -13.49
CA GLY A 255 -3.50 -1.45 -14.28
C GLY A 255 -2.06 -1.15 -13.86
N ALA A 256 -1.29 -2.15 -13.51
CA ALA A 256 0.04 -2.03 -12.92
C ALA A 256 1.16 -2.35 -13.92
N PHE A 257 2.31 -1.70 -13.73
CA PHE A 257 3.54 -1.92 -14.48
C PHE A 257 4.70 -2.23 -13.53
N ASN A 258 5.40 -3.35 -13.77
CA ASN A 258 6.53 -3.77 -12.94
C ASN A 258 6.12 -3.97 -11.46
N VAL A 259 5.40 -5.03 -11.18
CA VAL A 259 5.01 -5.40 -9.81
C VAL A 259 5.57 -6.76 -9.46
N LEU A 260 6.19 -6.84 -8.29
CA LEU A 260 6.71 -8.08 -7.71
C LEU A 260 5.91 -8.47 -6.48
N PHE A 261 5.34 -9.67 -6.52
CA PHE A 261 4.80 -10.37 -5.36
C PHE A 261 5.70 -11.57 -5.07
N ALA A 262 6.56 -11.49 -4.05
CA ALA A 262 7.51 -12.57 -3.81
C ALA A 262 7.70 -12.90 -2.34
N HIS A 263 7.89 -14.19 -2.08
CA HIS A 263 8.17 -14.70 -0.74
C HIS A 263 7.11 -14.27 0.30
N ASN A 264 5.84 -14.24 -0.10
CA ASN A 264 4.73 -13.98 0.83
C ASN A 264 4.08 -15.31 1.25
N THR A 265 3.40 -15.30 2.39
CA THR A 265 2.56 -16.41 2.82
C THR A 265 1.13 -15.94 2.98
N PHE A 266 0.22 -16.60 2.28
CA PHE A 266 -1.20 -16.32 2.23
C PHE A 266 -1.98 -17.50 2.82
N TYR A 267 -2.90 -17.23 3.75
CA TYR A 267 -3.66 -18.27 4.42
C TYR A 267 -5.13 -17.91 4.59
N ARG A 268 -6.04 -18.81 4.19
CA ARG A 268 -7.50 -18.63 4.26
C ARG A 268 -7.93 -17.32 3.58
N ILE A 269 -7.72 -17.26 2.29
CA ILE A 269 -7.97 -16.10 1.44
C ILE A 269 -9.01 -16.43 0.36
N GLY A 270 -9.69 -15.41 -0.17
CA GLY A 270 -10.58 -15.55 -1.31
C GLY A 270 -11.93 -16.17 -0.98
N SER A 271 -12.40 -16.13 0.27
CA SER A 271 -13.72 -16.70 0.63
C SER A 271 -14.90 -16.09 -0.15
N ARG A 272 -14.72 -14.91 -0.73
CA ARG A 272 -15.64 -14.25 -1.66
C ARG A 272 -15.10 -14.11 -3.09
N SER A 273 -13.83 -14.42 -3.34
CA SER A 273 -13.16 -14.17 -4.60
C SER A 273 -12.18 -15.30 -4.97
N HIS A 274 -11.12 -14.95 -5.69
CA HIS A 274 -9.98 -15.77 -6.10
C HIS A 274 -8.82 -15.66 -5.09
N VAL A 275 -7.76 -16.42 -5.27
CA VAL A 275 -6.56 -16.29 -4.44
C VAL A 275 -5.63 -15.17 -4.96
N PHE A 276 -5.68 -14.90 -6.28
CA PHE A 276 -4.90 -13.89 -6.97
C PHE A 276 -5.71 -13.23 -8.07
N GLU A 277 -5.57 -11.93 -8.23
CA GLU A 277 -6.22 -11.14 -9.28
C GLU A 277 -5.22 -10.38 -10.15
N ALA A 278 -5.38 -10.47 -11.47
CA ALA A 278 -4.74 -9.61 -12.45
C ALA A 278 -5.81 -9.10 -13.41
N VAL A 279 -6.32 -7.92 -13.15
CA VAL A 279 -7.42 -7.31 -13.90
C VAL A 279 -7.02 -5.93 -14.42
N ALA A 280 -7.78 -5.36 -15.34
CA ALA A 280 -7.50 -4.02 -15.85
C ALA A 280 -7.77 -2.97 -14.75
N GLY A 281 -6.91 -1.95 -14.67
CA GLY A 281 -7.23 -0.74 -13.94
C GLY A 281 -8.30 0.08 -14.65
N LEU A 282 -8.94 0.99 -13.94
CA LEU A 282 -9.95 1.87 -14.49
C LEU A 282 -9.53 3.34 -14.34
N ARG A 283 -9.84 4.16 -15.33
CA ARG A 283 -9.59 5.60 -15.25
C ARG A 283 -10.78 6.40 -15.77
N SER A 284 -11.23 7.30 -14.93
CA SER A 284 -12.25 8.31 -15.21
C SER A 284 -11.67 9.72 -15.02
N CYS A 285 -12.47 10.72 -15.25
CA CYS A 285 -12.21 12.08 -14.79
C CYS A 285 -13.43 12.52 -13.98
N ASP A 286 -13.25 12.70 -12.68
CA ASP A 286 -14.37 13.01 -11.78
C ASP A 286 -14.72 14.50 -11.77
N GLY A 287 -13.88 15.32 -12.43
CA GLY A 287 -14.14 16.75 -12.59
C GLY A 287 -15.37 17.06 -13.43
N GLN A 288 -16.20 17.98 -12.95
CA GLN A 288 -17.33 18.48 -13.70
C GLN A 288 -16.89 19.47 -14.80
N PRO A 289 -17.68 19.70 -15.85
CA PRO A 289 -17.39 20.72 -16.86
C PRO A 289 -17.17 22.10 -16.21
N GLY A 290 -16.02 22.71 -16.49
CA GLY A 290 -15.66 24.05 -16.00
C GLY A 290 -15.01 24.08 -14.61
N ASP A 291 -14.73 22.93 -13.98
CA ASP A 291 -13.95 22.89 -12.77
C ASP A 291 -12.45 22.57 -13.01
N THR A 292 -11.61 22.85 -12.00
CA THR A 292 -10.15 22.66 -12.07
C THR A 292 -9.74 21.20 -12.22
N GLY A 293 -10.56 20.27 -11.74
CA GLY A 293 -10.31 18.83 -11.89
C GLY A 293 -10.36 18.40 -13.34
N ARG A 294 -11.37 18.87 -14.10
CA ARG A 294 -11.51 18.57 -15.53
C ARG A 294 -10.42 19.23 -16.36
N GLU A 295 -10.04 20.45 -16.03
CA GLU A 295 -8.91 21.12 -16.66
C GLU A 295 -7.61 20.33 -16.44
N ARG A 296 -7.40 19.79 -15.26
CA ARG A 296 -6.25 18.93 -14.94
C ARG A 296 -6.25 17.62 -15.75
N CYS A 297 -7.40 16.98 -15.90
CA CYS A 297 -7.52 15.82 -16.80
C CYS A 297 -7.07 16.17 -18.22
N GLN A 298 -7.52 17.30 -18.75
CA GLN A 298 -7.11 17.76 -20.09
C GLN A 298 -5.61 18.07 -20.16
N GLN A 299 -5.05 18.71 -19.14
CA GLN A 299 -3.60 18.97 -19.06
C GLN A 299 -2.80 17.67 -19.08
N TYR A 300 -3.25 16.64 -18.37
CA TYR A 300 -2.58 15.35 -18.34
C TYR A 300 -2.70 14.57 -19.66
N LEU A 301 -3.84 14.68 -20.36
CA LEU A 301 -3.97 14.15 -21.72
C LEU A 301 -2.97 14.84 -22.68
N ASN A 302 -2.88 16.17 -22.60
CA ASN A 302 -1.95 16.96 -23.41
C ASN A 302 -0.48 16.64 -23.11
N ALA A 303 -0.18 16.20 -21.89
CA ALA A 303 1.13 15.71 -21.47
C ALA A 303 1.41 14.25 -21.92
N GLY A 304 0.48 13.62 -22.63
CA GLY A 304 0.62 12.25 -23.15
C GLY A 304 0.16 11.14 -22.18
N GLY A 305 -0.44 11.49 -21.05
CA GLY A 305 -0.98 10.53 -20.10
C GLY A 305 -2.17 9.75 -20.66
N TRP A 306 -2.40 8.55 -20.15
CA TRP A 306 -3.52 7.69 -20.53
C TRP A 306 -4.73 7.99 -19.65
N GLY A 307 -5.81 8.49 -20.25
CA GLY A 307 -6.97 8.86 -19.48
C GLY A 307 -8.12 9.41 -20.32
N THR A 308 -8.98 10.15 -19.68
CA THR A 308 -10.17 10.73 -20.29
C THR A 308 -10.56 12.03 -19.58
N THR A 309 -11.37 12.86 -20.27
CA THR A 309 -12.09 13.96 -19.64
C THR A 309 -13.55 13.60 -19.35
N VAL A 310 -13.95 12.36 -19.60
CA VAL A 310 -15.33 11.91 -19.41
C VAL A 310 -15.53 11.49 -17.96
N VAL A 311 -16.55 12.03 -17.32
CA VAL A 311 -16.99 11.58 -15.99
C VAL A 311 -17.43 10.12 -16.08
N ASP A 312 -17.01 9.32 -15.12
CA ASP A 312 -17.38 7.91 -15.10
C ASP A 312 -18.88 7.74 -14.90
N ASN A 313 -19.49 7.06 -15.86
CA ASN A 313 -20.87 6.57 -15.78
C ASN A 313 -20.94 5.04 -15.89
N GLY A 314 -19.85 4.35 -15.53
CA GLY A 314 -19.71 2.91 -15.56
C GLY A 314 -19.41 2.29 -16.92
N SER A 315 -19.75 2.95 -18.04
CA SER A 315 -19.56 2.40 -19.40
C SER A 315 -18.42 3.06 -20.18
N ASN A 316 -17.93 4.22 -19.75
CA ASN A 316 -16.93 5.02 -20.48
C ASN A 316 -15.56 5.08 -19.79
N ALA A 317 -15.35 4.33 -18.72
CA ALA A 317 -14.04 4.26 -18.06
C ALA A 317 -12.98 3.69 -19.02
N VAL A 318 -11.84 4.35 -19.06
CA VAL A 318 -10.68 3.86 -19.79
C VAL A 318 -10.02 2.75 -18.99
N ARG A 319 -9.81 1.60 -19.63
CA ARG A 319 -9.16 0.44 -19.01
C ARG A 319 -7.65 0.53 -19.17
N ILE A 320 -6.94 0.40 -18.07
CA ILE A 320 -5.47 0.45 -18.01
C ILE A 320 -4.93 -0.99 -17.94
N PRO A 321 -4.03 -1.39 -18.85
CA PRO A 321 -3.48 -2.75 -18.85
C PRO A 321 -2.53 -3.01 -17.68
N ASN A 322 -2.29 -4.29 -17.36
CA ASN A 322 -1.12 -4.70 -16.58
C ASN A 322 0.05 -5.05 -17.50
N ARG A 323 1.27 -4.87 -17.00
CA ARG A 323 2.50 -5.38 -17.63
C ARG A 323 3.54 -5.78 -16.61
N ASN A 324 4.25 -6.89 -16.89
CA ASN A 324 5.37 -7.36 -16.09
C ASN A 324 5.01 -7.58 -14.60
N VAL A 325 3.94 -8.32 -14.36
CA VAL A 325 3.55 -8.77 -13.03
C VAL A 325 4.29 -10.08 -12.72
N LEU A 326 5.10 -10.06 -11.67
CA LEU A 326 5.94 -11.17 -11.26
C LEU A 326 5.43 -11.76 -9.94
N VAL A 327 5.06 -13.05 -9.93
CA VAL A 327 4.55 -13.76 -8.75
C VAL A 327 5.49 -14.94 -8.45
N PHE A 328 6.38 -14.78 -7.47
CA PHE A 328 7.49 -15.71 -7.26
C PHE A 328 7.57 -16.22 -5.83
N ASN A 329 7.79 -17.53 -5.68
CA ASN A 329 8.16 -18.16 -4.41
C ASN A 329 7.19 -17.89 -3.24
N ASN A 330 5.90 -17.72 -3.53
CA ASN A 330 4.87 -17.49 -2.52
C ASN A 330 4.23 -18.82 -2.07
N ILE A 331 3.63 -18.82 -0.89
CA ILE A 331 2.74 -19.86 -0.40
C ILE A 331 1.31 -19.30 -0.38
N PHE A 332 0.41 -19.91 -1.15
CA PHE A 332 -1.03 -19.71 -1.06
C PHE A 332 -1.61 -20.99 -0.44
N TYR A 333 -2.12 -20.87 0.78
CA TYR A 333 -2.63 -22.02 1.51
C TYR A 333 -4.07 -21.80 1.98
N ASN A 334 -5.00 -22.42 1.29
CA ASN A 334 -6.37 -22.57 1.72
C ASN A 334 -6.62 -24.04 2.09
N PRO A 335 -6.84 -24.38 3.37
CA PRO A 335 -7.17 -25.74 3.75
C PRO A 335 -8.52 -26.18 3.15
N ALA A 336 -8.78 -27.46 3.05
CA ALA A 336 -9.98 -28.01 2.46
C ALA A 336 -11.30 -27.48 3.08
N SER A 337 -11.24 -27.02 4.34
CA SER A 337 -12.36 -26.39 5.04
C SER A 337 -12.61 -24.94 4.64
N ALA A 338 -11.69 -24.29 3.92
CA ALA A 338 -11.77 -22.88 3.56
C ALA A 338 -11.14 -22.60 2.18
N PRO A 339 -11.64 -23.22 1.08
CA PRO A 339 -11.18 -22.92 -0.28
C PRO A 339 -11.63 -21.51 -0.69
N SER A 340 -11.06 -20.96 -1.73
CA SER A 340 -11.57 -19.74 -2.37
C SER A 340 -12.97 -19.98 -2.94
N ARG A 341 -13.73 -18.90 -3.10
CA ARG A 341 -15.10 -18.94 -3.65
C ARG A 341 -15.11 -19.42 -5.11
N TRP A 342 -14.17 -18.89 -5.89
CA TRP A 342 -14.03 -19.13 -7.31
C TRP A 342 -12.74 -19.91 -7.60
N GLN A 343 -12.30 -19.93 -8.86
CA GLN A 343 -11.04 -20.54 -9.26
C GLN A 343 -9.84 -19.86 -8.60
N GLN A 344 -8.64 -20.38 -8.79
CA GLN A 344 -7.43 -19.81 -8.19
C GLN A 344 -7.16 -18.39 -8.68
N PHE A 345 -7.43 -18.09 -9.97
CA PHE A 345 -6.96 -16.86 -10.59
C PHE A 345 -8.08 -16.10 -11.32
N GLN A 346 -8.20 -14.83 -11.00
CA GLN A 346 -8.89 -13.87 -11.86
C GLN A 346 -7.83 -13.16 -12.72
N ILE A 347 -7.65 -13.62 -13.95
CA ILE A 347 -6.73 -13.02 -14.91
C ILE A 347 -7.57 -12.67 -16.14
N PHE A 348 -7.56 -11.40 -16.54
CA PHE A 348 -8.29 -10.97 -17.73
C PHE A 348 -7.41 -10.99 -18.98
N GLY A 349 -7.96 -11.47 -20.08
CA GLY A 349 -7.42 -11.33 -21.41
C GLY A 349 -7.55 -9.90 -21.94
N ALA A 350 -7.63 -9.75 -23.25
CA ALA A 350 -7.76 -8.43 -23.88
C ALA A 350 -9.17 -7.84 -23.68
N LEU A 351 -9.23 -6.67 -23.08
CA LEU A 351 -10.44 -5.85 -22.96
C LEU A 351 -10.32 -4.63 -23.85
N SER A 352 -11.32 -4.41 -24.71
CA SER A 352 -11.35 -3.26 -25.60
C SER A 352 -11.62 -1.97 -24.81
N ASN A 353 -10.90 -0.92 -25.16
CA ASN A 353 -11.18 0.43 -24.69
C ASN A 353 -12.21 1.15 -25.58
N PRO A 354 -12.89 2.19 -25.08
CA PRO A 354 -13.71 3.07 -25.92
C PRO A 354 -12.88 3.64 -27.09
N ALA A 355 -13.54 3.90 -28.23
CA ALA A 355 -12.87 4.45 -29.42
C ALA A 355 -12.18 5.81 -29.18
N SER A 356 -12.58 6.53 -28.15
CA SER A 356 -11.97 7.80 -27.70
C SER A 356 -10.74 7.62 -26.79
N SER A 357 -10.39 6.37 -26.44
CA SER A 357 -9.24 6.09 -25.56
C SER A 357 -7.92 6.38 -26.28
N ASN A 358 -7.00 6.95 -25.54
CA ASN A 358 -5.61 7.15 -25.98
C ASN A 358 -4.65 6.06 -25.45
N VAL A 359 -5.16 5.03 -24.80
CA VAL A 359 -4.36 3.85 -24.43
C VAL A 359 -3.99 3.11 -25.72
N PRO A 360 -2.68 2.87 -25.97
CA PRO A 360 -2.20 2.46 -27.30
C PRO A 360 -2.54 1.01 -27.67
N LEU A 361 -2.97 0.20 -26.73
CA LEU A 361 -3.24 -1.24 -26.89
C LEU A 361 -4.50 -1.64 -26.14
N ASP A 362 -5.07 -2.79 -26.51
CA ASP A 362 -6.09 -3.43 -25.69
C ASP A 362 -5.59 -3.60 -24.25
N ALA A 363 -6.48 -3.40 -23.29
CA ALA A 363 -6.15 -3.53 -21.88
C ALA A 363 -6.05 -5.00 -21.49
N ARG A 364 -4.87 -5.60 -21.70
CA ARG A 364 -4.54 -6.96 -21.26
C ARG A 364 -4.02 -6.96 -19.83
N SER A 365 -4.36 -7.99 -19.08
CA SER A 365 -3.85 -8.15 -17.71
C SER A 365 -2.77 -9.24 -17.61
N ASP A 366 -2.63 -10.06 -18.63
CA ASP A 366 -1.68 -11.17 -18.70
C ASP A 366 -0.33 -10.83 -19.39
N ALA A 367 -0.17 -9.62 -19.92
CA ALA A 367 1.03 -9.22 -20.67
C ALA A 367 2.28 -9.23 -19.77
N GLY A 368 3.21 -10.17 -20.03
CA GLY A 368 4.41 -10.35 -19.22
C GLY A 368 4.16 -10.86 -17.80
N LEU A 369 3.00 -11.44 -17.54
CA LEU A 369 2.71 -12.12 -16.27
C LEU A 369 3.57 -13.39 -16.18
N ILE A 370 4.34 -13.49 -15.10
CA ILE A 370 5.19 -14.66 -14.80
C ILE A 370 4.90 -15.15 -13.39
N MET A 371 4.54 -16.41 -13.26
CA MET A 371 4.28 -17.08 -11.97
C MET A 371 5.22 -18.28 -11.83
N ARG A 372 6.14 -18.27 -10.86
CA ARG A 372 7.12 -19.35 -10.67
C ARG A 372 7.42 -19.63 -9.21
N GLY A 373 7.64 -20.91 -8.90
CA GLY A 373 8.04 -21.35 -7.57
C GLY A 373 6.99 -21.16 -6.50
N ASN A 374 5.74 -20.91 -6.88
CA ASN A 374 4.68 -20.74 -5.90
C ASN A 374 4.12 -22.12 -5.49
N VAL A 375 3.79 -22.25 -4.21
CA VAL A 375 2.94 -23.33 -3.70
C VAL A 375 1.52 -22.76 -3.61
N ILE A 376 0.61 -23.36 -4.34
CA ILE A 376 -0.80 -22.94 -4.37
C ILE A 376 -1.64 -24.15 -4.00
N TRP A 377 -2.11 -24.20 -2.77
CA TRP A 377 -3.06 -25.17 -2.29
C TRP A 377 -4.38 -24.49 -1.97
N ASN A 378 -5.39 -24.79 -2.76
CA ASN A 378 -6.71 -24.14 -2.65
C ASN A 378 -7.79 -25.20 -2.51
N GLY A 379 -7.86 -25.81 -1.34
CA GLY A 379 -8.75 -26.92 -1.07
C GLY A 379 -8.18 -28.26 -1.55
N PRO A 380 -9.02 -29.27 -1.84
CA PRO A 380 -8.57 -30.61 -2.20
C PRO A 380 -7.84 -30.64 -3.54
N SER A 381 -6.99 -31.66 -3.72
CA SER A 381 -6.22 -31.88 -4.95
C SER A 381 -7.07 -31.98 -6.23
N SER A 382 -8.35 -32.33 -6.08
CA SER A 382 -9.32 -32.35 -7.17
C SER A 382 -9.86 -30.98 -7.57
N HIS A 383 -9.55 -29.91 -6.84
CA HIS A 383 -9.95 -28.56 -7.19
C HIS A 383 -9.19 -28.11 -8.46
N PRO A 384 -9.91 -27.75 -9.55
CA PRO A 384 -9.25 -27.55 -10.83
C PRO A 384 -8.39 -26.28 -10.82
N LEU A 385 -7.32 -26.30 -11.66
CA LEU A 385 -6.71 -25.04 -12.06
C LEU A 385 -7.76 -24.23 -12.81
N GLY A 386 -8.10 -23.06 -12.30
CA GLY A 386 -9.08 -22.16 -12.90
C GLY A 386 -8.53 -20.76 -13.16
N ILE A 387 -8.66 -20.32 -14.41
CA ILE A 387 -8.55 -18.92 -14.81
C ILE A 387 -9.96 -18.51 -15.22
N GLU A 388 -10.50 -17.47 -14.59
CA GLU A 388 -11.91 -17.10 -14.81
C GLU A 388 -12.17 -16.68 -16.26
N ASP A 389 -11.32 -15.86 -16.84
CA ASP A 389 -11.42 -15.46 -18.25
C ASP A 389 -10.69 -16.46 -19.14
N GLY A 390 -11.45 -17.26 -19.85
CA GLY A 390 -10.90 -18.26 -20.79
C GLY A 390 -10.07 -17.67 -21.95
N SER A 391 -10.08 -16.34 -22.16
CA SER A 391 -9.22 -15.66 -23.14
C SER A 391 -7.87 -15.25 -22.57
N ALA A 392 -7.70 -15.28 -21.24
CA ALA A 392 -6.46 -14.98 -20.58
C ALA A 392 -5.49 -16.17 -20.62
N CYS A 393 -4.20 -15.88 -20.64
CA CYS A 393 -3.15 -16.90 -20.63
C CYS A 393 -3.41 -18.07 -21.60
N PRO A 394 -3.78 -17.84 -22.89
CA PRO A 394 -4.10 -18.92 -23.83
C PRO A 394 -2.90 -19.87 -24.02
N ALA A 395 -3.13 -21.04 -24.59
CA ALA A 395 -2.10 -22.07 -24.80
C ALA A 395 -0.84 -21.55 -25.54
N SER A 396 -1.00 -20.54 -26.38
CA SER A 396 0.10 -19.86 -27.08
C SER A 396 0.79 -18.75 -26.28
N HIS A 397 0.33 -18.43 -25.07
CA HIS A 397 0.91 -17.35 -24.28
C HIS A 397 2.33 -17.71 -23.80
N ALA A 398 3.26 -16.79 -24.03
CA ALA A 398 4.68 -17.06 -23.82
C ALA A 398 5.10 -17.29 -22.35
N THR A 399 4.37 -16.72 -21.38
CA THR A 399 4.80 -16.64 -19.98
C THR A 399 3.82 -17.20 -18.96
N CYS A 400 2.50 -17.26 -19.27
CA CYS A 400 1.50 -17.71 -18.30
C CYS A 400 0.48 -18.73 -18.85
N ASN A 401 0.78 -19.43 -19.93
CA ASN A 401 -0.13 -20.48 -20.42
C ASN A 401 -0.31 -21.62 -19.39
N PRO A 402 -1.43 -22.38 -19.45
CA PRO A 402 -1.73 -23.41 -18.45
C PRO A 402 -0.62 -24.44 -18.23
N THR A 403 0.07 -24.86 -19.31
CA THR A 403 1.19 -25.80 -19.22
C THR A 403 2.35 -25.24 -18.39
N LEU A 404 2.71 -23.96 -18.63
CA LEU A 404 3.77 -23.29 -17.86
C LEU A 404 3.34 -23.06 -16.40
N LEU A 405 2.09 -22.66 -16.16
CA LEU A 405 1.59 -22.45 -14.81
C LEU A 405 1.71 -23.73 -13.97
N VAL A 406 1.29 -24.86 -14.51
CA VAL A 406 1.40 -26.17 -13.82
C VAL A 406 2.85 -26.64 -13.70
N ALA A 407 3.67 -26.45 -14.74
CA ALA A 407 5.07 -26.91 -14.73
C ALA A 407 5.99 -26.11 -13.81
N GLN A 408 5.67 -24.83 -13.57
CA GLN A 408 6.52 -23.91 -12.83
C GLN A 408 6.05 -23.61 -11.40
N ASN A 409 4.88 -24.13 -11.00
CA ASN A 409 4.31 -23.95 -9.66
C ASN A 409 3.74 -25.28 -9.16
N SER A 410 3.64 -25.43 -7.84
CA SER A 410 2.90 -26.54 -7.23
C SER A 410 1.44 -26.09 -7.04
N ILE A 411 0.57 -26.45 -7.99
CA ILE A 411 -0.86 -26.10 -7.93
C ILE A 411 -1.68 -27.32 -7.53
N ASN A 412 -2.27 -27.30 -6.34
CA ASN A 412 -3.00 -28.39 -5.69
C ASN A 412 -2.26 -29.75 -5.69
N ALA A 413 -0.95 -29.72 -5.88
CA ALA A 413 -0.11 -30.92 -5.88
C ALA A 413 0.58 -31.14 -4.53
N LEU A 414 0.73 -30.12 -3.72
CA LEU A 414 1.42 -30.17 -2.44
C LEU A 414 0.72 -29.26 -1.42
N GLU A 415 0.14 -29.86 -0.39
CA GLU A 415 -0.36 -29.13 0.78
C GLU A 415 0.81 -28.69 1.65
N PRO A 416 1.03 -27.38 1.87
CA PRO A 416 2.21 -26.89 2.58
C PRO A 416 2.18 -27.28 4.06
N GLN A 417 3.27 -27.88 4.53
CA GLN A 417 3.46 -28.23 5.93
C GLN A 417 4.04 -27.05 6.69
N LEU A 418 3.16 -26.32 7.40
CA LEU A 418 3.52 -25.21 8.27
C LEU A 418 3.41 -25.64 9.74
N VAL A 419 4.10 -24.93 10.63
CA VAL A 419 4.15 -25.28 12.06
C VAL A 419 2.76 -25.31 12.68
N ASN A 420 1.99 -24.23 12.57
CA ASN A 420 0.60 -24.16 13.01
C ASN A 420 -0.13 -22.95 12.39
N ALA A 421 -0.45 -23.02 11.12
CA ALA A 421 -1.11 -21.93 10.40
C ALA A 421 -2.46 -21.53 11.03
N ALA A 422 -3.15 -22.47 11.67
CA ALA A 422 -4.44 -22.18 12.32
C ALA A 422 -4.33 -21.22 13.51
N THR A 423 -3.19 -21.16 14.16
CA THR A 423 -2.91 -20.24 15.29
C THR A 423 -1.98 -19.08 14.88
N GLY A 424 -1.70 -18.90 13.58
CA GLY A 424 -0.87 -17.80 13.06
C GLY A 424 0.63 -18.10 13.00
N ASP A 425 1.06 -19.34 13.24
CA ASP A 425 2.45 -19.73 13.02
C ASP A 425 2.64 -20.30 11.61
N PHE A 426 3.03 -19.42 10.69
CA PHE A 426 3.20 -19.71 9.27
C PHE A 426 4.63 -20.15 8.90
N ARG A 427 5.50 -20.39 9.86
CA ARG A 427 6.84 -20.92 9.59
C ARG A 427 6.73 -22.30 8.94
N ALA A 428 7.63 -22.60 7.99
CA ALA A 428 7.71 -23.93 7.42
C ALA A 428 8.07 -24.96 8.52
N LEU A 429 7.40 -26.11 8.49
CA LEU A 429 7.74 -27.20 9.40
C LEU A 429 9.13 -27.72 9.05
N SER A 430 10.05 -27.76 10.03
CA SER A 430 11.42 -28.20 9.82
C SER A 430 11.46 -29.64 9.27
N GLY A 431 12.18 -29.84 8.17
CA GLY A 431 12.20 -31.12 7.45
C GLY A 431 10.91 -31.43 6.69
N GLY A 432 9.95 -30.54 6.70
CA GLY A 432 8.68 -30.64 5.97
C GLY A 432 8.85 -30.49 4.46
N ASN A 433 7.72 -30.56 3.77
CA ASN A 433 7.71 -30.53 2.30
C ASN A 433 8.11 -29.15 1.73
N VAL A 434 7.82 -28.05 2.42
CA VAL A 434 8.19 -26.67 2.01
C VAL A 434 9.71 -26.49 2.01
N ASP A 435 10.43 -27.07 2.98
CA ASP A 435 11.88 -26.99 3.10
C ASP A 435 12.65 -27.60 1.91
N ARG A 436 11.97 -28.43 1.13
CA ARG A 436 12.57 -29.17 0.01
C ARG A 436 12.30 -28.52 -1.35
N LEU A 437 11.58 -27.41 -1.36
CA LEU A 437 11.21 -26.75 -2.60
C LEU A 437 12.36 -25.90 -3.14
N THR A 438 12.48 -25.88 -4.45
CA THR A 438 13.44 -25.02 -5.14
C THR A 438 12.92 -23.59 -5.16
N VAL A 439 13.72 -22.66 -4.67
CA VAL A 439 13.46 -21.23 -4.82
C VAL A 439 13.94 -20.79 -6.20
N HIS A 440 13.08 -20.15 -6.94
CA HIS A 440 13.39 -19.65 -8.29
C HIS A 440 14.00 -18.26 -8.24
N PRO A 441 15.04 -17.98 -9.07
CA PRO A 441 15.60 -16.64 -9.17
C PRO A 441 14.57 -15.66 -9.72
N ILE A 442 14.49 -14.48 -9.11
CA ILE A 442 13.54 -13.43 -9.50
C ILE A 442 14.23 -12.52 -10.51
N PRO A 443 13.64 -12.33 -11.71
CA PRO A 443 14.22 -11.42 -12.70
C PRO A 443 14.04 -9.95 -12.27
N ASN A 444 14.96 -9.09 -12.70
CA ASN A 444 14.77 -7.65 -12.57
C ASN A 444 13.66 -7.15 -13.50
N PHE A 445 13.06 -6.02 -13.16
CA PHE A 445 12.05 -5.40 -13.99
C PHE A 445 12.62 -4.95 -15.35
N ALA A 446 11.87 -5.19 -16.42
CA ALA A 446 12.12 -4.59 -17.71
C ALA A 446 11.65 -3.12 -17.72
N ARG A 447 12.44 -2.21 -18.29
CA ARG A 447 12.15 -0.78 -18.24
C ARG A 447 11.91 -0.11 -19.59
N ASN A 448 12.13 -0.83 -20.67
CA ASN A 448 12.15 -0.32 -22.04
C ASN A 448 10.76 -0.23 -22.71
N GLU A 449 9.67 -0.44 -21.96
CA GLU A 449 8.32 -0.45 -22.50
C GLU A 449 7.47 0.77 -22.11
N LEU A 450 8.01 1.70 -21.35
CA LEU A 450 7.31 2.94 -20.99
C LEU A 450 7.58 4.02 -22.05
N PRO A 451 6.53 4.68 -22.58
CA PRO A 451 6.70 5.80 -23.52
C PRO A 451 7.51 6.97 -22.92
N SER A 452 7.40 7.18 -21.62
CA SER A 452 8.18 8.12 -20.84
C SER A 452 8.47 7.52 -19.47
N ALA A 453 9.62 6.90 -19.30
CA ALA A 453 10.00 6.34 -18.02
C ALA A 453 10.19 7.46 -16.99
N PRO A 454 9.53 7.41 -15.81
CA PRO A 454 9.88 8.30 -14.72
C PRO A 454 11.32 8.06 -14.27
N SER A 455 11.95 9.05 -13.66
CA SER A 455 13.32 8.94 -13.15
C SER A 455 13.42 7.76 -12.18
N VAL A 456 14.40 6.90 -12.39
CA VAL A 456 14.69 5.81 -11.45
C VAL A 456 15.34 6.43 -10.22
N PRO A 457 14.84 6.13 -8.98
CA PRO A 457 15.47 6.64 -7.77
C PRO A 457 16.91 6.11 -7.65
N ALA A 458 17.78 6.91 -7.06
CA ALA A 458 19.11 6.45 -6.68
C ALA A 458 18.97 5.36 -5.59
N GLY A 459 19.58 4.18 -5.84
CA GLY A 459 19.52 3.04 -4.90
C GLY A 459 18.66 1.87 -5.40
N GLY A 460 18.80 0.73 -4.74
CA GLY A 460 18.36 -0.58 -5.14
C GLY A 460 16.96 -0.71 -5.70
N VAL A 461 16.89 -0.72 -7.01
CA VAL A 461 15.70 -1.05 -7.79
C VAL A 461 15.75 -2.50 -8.32
N ASP A 462 16.63 -3.32 -7.79
CA ASP A 462 16.64 -4.74 -8.09
C ASP A 462 15.52 -5.48 -7.35
N ASN A 463 15.18 -6.66 -7.83
CA ASN A 463 14.16 -7.52 -7.25
C ASN A 463 14.74 -8.53 -6.25
N THR A 464 15.91 -8.27 -5.70
CA THR A 464 16.55 -9.13 -4.71
C THR A 464 15.78 -9.09 -3.39
N VAL A 465 15.42 -10.26 -2.89
CA VAL A 465 14.82 -10.45 -1.56
C VAL A 465 15.87 -11.11 -0.67
N SER A 466 16.62 -10.28 0.04
CA SER A 466 17.81 -10.72 0.80
C SER A 466 17.51 -11.26 2.20
N THR A 467 16.35 -10.89 2.76
CA THR A 467 15.92 -11.28 4.10
C THR A 467 14.55 -11.94 4.07
N ASN A 468 14.19 -12.67 5.12
CA ASN A 468 12.85 -13.21 5.33
C ASN A 468 12.00 -12.27 6.22
N TYR A 469 10.78 -12.69 6.58
CA TYR A 469 9.85 -11.95 7.45
C TYR A 469 10.46 -11.57 8.82
N LEU A 470 11.37 -12.38 9.35
CA LEU A 470 12.05 -12.12 10.63
C LEU A 470 13.31 -11.24 10.47
N GLY A 471 13.65 -10.82 9.24
CA GLY A 471 14.90 -10.10 8.95
C GLY A 471 16.13 -10.97 8.84
N GLU A 472 16.00 -12.31 8.85
CA GLU A 472 17.10 -13.23 8.70
C GLU A 472 17.54 -13.35 7.24
N SER A 473 18.83 -13.54 6.99
CA SER A 473 19.38 -13.63 5.63
C SER A 473 18.86 -14.87 4.88
N ARG A 474 18.30 -14.67 3.70
CA ARG A 474 17.88 -15.77 2.80
C ARG A 474 19.05 -16.55 2.23
N ASN A 475 20.27 -16.07 2.33
CA ASN A 475 21.45 -16.89 1.99
C ASN A 475 21.62 -18.09 2.92
N VAL A 476 21.04 -18.06 4.12
CA VAL A 476 21.09 -19.14 5.11
C VAL A 476 19.81 -19.98 5.10
N THR A 477 18.66 -19.33 4.86
CA THR A 477 17.33 -19.95 4.88
C THR A 477 16.57 -19.58 3.61
N ASN A 478 17.02 -20.09 2.45
CA ASN A 478 16.37 -19.78 1.17
C ASN A 478 15.13 -20.68 0.98
N ARG A 479 13.97 -20.21 1.40
CA ARG A 479 12.70 -20.94 1.37
C ARG A 479 11.64 -20.19 0.59
N VAL A 480 10.64 -20.93 0.14
CA VAL A 480 9.38 -20.39 -0.38
C VAL A 480 8.55 -19.83 0.78
N GLY A 481 7.79 -18.75 0.53
CA GLY A 481 6.99 -18.07 1.55
C GLY A 481 7.77 -16.98 2.32
N ALA A 482 7.10 -16.42 3.33
CA ALA A 482 7.60 -15.26 4.07
C ALA A 482 8.78 -15.56 5.01
N TYR A 483 8.94 -16.78 5.52
CA TYR A 483 9.95 -17.20 6.49
C TYR A 483 11.13 -17.91 5.88
#